data_49e67584714df60231a7880c936a0e43
#
_entry.id   49e67584714df60231a7880c936a0e43
#
_cell.length_a   1.000
_cell.length_b   1.000
_cell.length_c   1.000
_cell.angle_alpha   90.00
_cell.angle_beta   90.00
_cell.angle_gamma   90.00
#
_symmetry.space_group_name_H-M   'P 1'
#
loop_
_entity.id
_entity.type
_entity.pdbx_description
1 polymer ?
#
loop_
_entity_poly.entity_id
_entity_poly.type
_entity_poly.pdbx_seq_one_letter_code
_entity_poly.pdbx_strand_id
1 'polypeptide(L)'
;MSAAEKGQTVKERARDALGNDFLRSAVRFTTERLRLGKKLAAEEHGNWDDWRERGRQIRLHTIAHLDYYLNEFAENARANGAHVHFADTAEEAVAISLEIAKHASAKSVVKSKSMVSEELHLNQALDSIGVEAIETDLGEYIIQLANETPSHIIIPAIHKNRHQIAGLLSREAGEDLPADTAVLAGFVRTKLREKFLAADIGMTGCNFAIAETGSMVLFENEGNARMVTTVPKTQITLMGMERIIPSWSDLEVMATLLPRSATGQKLTVYMSGITGPRREQDADGPDQMHIIIIDNGRSLQLGDPEFQELLNCIRCGACLNACPVYRHIGGHAYGGTYSGPIGAVLTPALKKNVAEWDDIANASSLCGACYEACPVKIPLHDMLVYLRRRKVEAGRGNKAETLGMKGFSVVMGNAKRYRNVVRLGKLGQKLVVRNGEIRVRIGPLKGWNTYRVTPELPKDSFWDRWSKVEQELHSDSMPMNPEVADRLSKLMDQRKNGGHGQ
;
A
#
# COMPACT_ATOMS: atom_id res chain seq x y z
N MET A 1 -9.86 7.46 -17.57
CA MET A 1 -10.25 8.30 -16.40
C MET A 1 -10.48 7.41 -15.21
N SER A 2 -9.68 7.58 -14.14
CA SER A 2 -9.89 6.86 -12.89
C SER A 2 -11.23 7.24 -12.25
N ALA A 3 -11.77 6.41 -11.34
CA ALA A 3 -13.04 6.72 -10.66
C ALA A 3 -12.96 8.00 -9.79
N ALA A 4 -11.75 8.43 -9.38
CA ALA A 4 -11.52 9.70 -8.71
C ALA A 4 -11.68 10.89 -9.67
N GLU A 5 -11.27 10.76 -10.94
CA GLU A 5 -11.49 11.77 -11.99
C GLU A 5 -12.97 11.96 -12.34
N LYS A 6 -13.85 11.01 -11.93
CA LYS A 6 -15.31 11.13 -12.07
C LYS A 6 -15.99 11.84 -10.89
N GLY A 7 -15.21 12.42 -9.94
CA GLY A 7 -15.75 13.16 -8.80
C GLY A 7 -16.43 12.30 -7.73
N GLN A 8 -16.33 10.97 -7.79
CA GLN A 8 -16.90 10.08 -6.78
C GLN A 8 -16.02 10.05 -5.52
N THR A 9 -16.65 10.09 -4.35
CA THR A 9 -15.98 9.90 -3.06
C THR A 9 -15.56 8.45 -2.83
N VAL A 10 -14.58 8.21 -1.96
CA VAL A 10 -14.20 6.84 -1.53
C VAL A 10 -15.40 6.06 -0.99
N LYS A 11 -16.33 6.74 -0.29
CA LYS A 11 -17.53 6.12 0.29
C LYS A 11 -18.51 5.64 -0.78
N GLU A 12 -18.67 6.37 -1.85
CA GLU A 12 -19.51 5.98 -2.99
C GLU A 12 -18.93 4.79 -3.73
N ARG A 13 -17.65 4.86 -4.10
CA ARG A 13 -16.93 3.75 -4.73
C ARG A 13 -16.92 2.48 -3.87
N ALA A 14 -16.75 2.63 -2.55
CA ALA A 14 -16.82 1.50 -1.62
C ALA A 14 -18.23 0.89 -1.55
N ARG A 15 -19.29 1.70 -1.64
CA ARG A 15 -20.67 1.19 -1.68
C ARG A 15 -20.92 0.38 -2.93
N ASP A 16 -20.48 0.85 -4.10
CA ASP A 16 -20.61 0.16 -5.36
C ASP A 16 -19.85 -1.18 -5.33
N ALA A 17 -18.63 -1.18 -4.82
CA ALA A 17 -17.81 -2.38 -4.64
C ALA A 17 -18.47 -3.40 -3.68
N LEU A 18 -19.09 -2.94 -2.59
CA LEU A 18 -19.81 -3.79 -1.64
C LEU A 18 -21.06 -4.45 -2.24
N GLY A 19 -21.68 -3.83 -3.25
CA GLY A 19 -22.77 -4.40 -4.02
C GLY A 19 -22.34 -5.46 -5.04
N ASN A 20 -21.03 -5.60 -5.30
CA ASN A 20 -20.50 -6.55 -6.29
C ASN A 20 -19.96 -7.82 -5.59
N ASP A 21 -20.80 -8.84 -5.48
CA ASP A 21 -20.45 -10.10 -4.80
C ASP A 21 -19.32 -10.86 -5.52
N PHE A 22 -19.26 -10.78 -6.84
CA PHE A 22 -18.19 -11.39 -7.62
C PHE A 22 -16.83 -10.76 -7.27
N LEU A 23 -16.72 -9.42 -7.34
CA LEU A 23 -15.52 -8.69 -6.96
C LEU A 23 -15.04 -9.09 -5.55
N ARG A 24 -15.96 -9.09 -4.60
CA ARG A 24 -15.66 -9.44 -3.19
C ARG A 24 -15.13 -10.87 -3.05
N SER A 25 -15.74 -11.81 -3.75
CA SER A 25 -15.32 -13.22 -3.75
C SER A 25 -13.92 -13.39 -4.37
N ALA A 26 -13.69 -12.79 -5.54
CA ALA A 26 -12.41 -12.88 -6.26
C ALA A 26 -11.25 -12.27 -5.45
N VAL A 27 -11.43 -11.06 -4.93
CA VAL A 27 -10.43 -10.38 -4.12
C VAL A 27 -10.15 -11.15 -2.81
N ARG A 28 -11.21 -11.63 -2.12
CA ARG A 28 -11.07 -12.40 -0.89
C ARG A 28 -10.32 -13.71 -1.12
N PHE A 29 -10.68 -14.46 -2.15
CA PHE A 29 -10.04 -15.74 -2.48
C PHE A 29 -8.54 -15.55 -2.76
N THR A 30 -8.21 -14.61 -3.62
CA THR A 30 -6.82 -14.37 -4.03
C THR A 30 -5.98 -13.83 -2.88
N THR A 31 -6.47 -12.84 -2.14
CA THR A 31 -5.74 -12.27 -1.01
C THR A 31 -5.55 -13.28 0.13
N GLU A 32 -6.51 -14.17 0.37
CA GLU A 32 -6.36 -15.23 1.37
C GLU A 32 -5.25 -16.21 0.99
N ARG A 33 -5.21 -16.63 -0.29
CA ARG A 33 -4.15 -17.50 -0.82
C ARG A 33 -2.77 -16.86 -0.65
N LEU A 34 -2.63 -15.57 -1.01
CA LEU A 34 -1.35 -14.85 -0.88
C LEU A 34 -0.95 -14.67 0.60
N ARG A 35 -1.91 -14.39 1.48
CA ARG A 35 -1.67 -14.26 2.92
C ARG A 35 -1.21 -15.58 3.53
N LEU A 36 -1.85 -16.69 3.16
CA LEU A 36 -1.46 -18.03 3.60
C LEU A 36 -0.07 -18.40 3.07
N GLY A 37 0.19 -18.17 1.77
CA GLY A 37 1.51 -18.39 1.18
C GLY A 37 2.62 -17.64 1.89
N LYS A 38 2.41 -16.35 2.17
CA LYS A 38 3.35 -15.55 2.98
C LYS A 38 3.58 -16.15 4.36
N LYS A 39 2.49 -16.55 5.07
CA LYS A 39 2.60 -17.14 6.40
C LYS A 39 3.48 -18.39 6.37
N LEU A 40 3.20 -19.32 5.46
CA LEU A 40 3.96 -20.55 5.32
C LEU A 40 5.43 -20.30 4.96
N ALA A 41 5.70 -19.37 4.03
CA ALA A 41 7.06 -19.02 3.63
C ALA A 41 7.85 -18.34 4.77
N ALA A 42 7.18 -17.58 5.64
CA ALA A 42 7.79 -16.97 6.81
C ALA A 42 8.08 -18.01 7.92
N GLU A 43 7.16 -18.92 8.17
CA GLU A 43 7.32 -20.02 9.13
C GLU A 43 8.46 -20.97 8.70
N GLU A 44 8.53 -21.33 7.42
CA GLU A 44 9.60 -22.16 6.87
C GLU A 44 10.97 -21.49 6.95
N HIS A 45 11.03 -20.17 6.75
CA HIS A 45 12.28 -19.41 6.83
C HIS A 45 12.84 -19.38 8.27
N GLY A 46 11.98 -19.44 9.28
CA GLY A 46 12.35 -19.19 10.69
C GLY A 46 12.54 -17.68 10.94
N ASN A 47 13.30 -17.26 11.84
CA ASN A 47 13.70 -15.88 12.25
C ASN A 47 13.14 -14.71 11.42
N TRP A 48 11.87 -14.82 11.00
CA TRP A 48 11.24 -13.88 10.05
C TRP A 48 11.20 -12.44 10.56
N ASP A 49 11.00 -12.26 11.86
CA ASP A 49 10.93 -10.92 12.45
C ASP A 49 12.28 -10.22 12.49
N ASP A 50 13.38 -10.97 12.65
CA ASP A 50 14.74 -10.46 12.58
C ASP A 50 15.09 -9.99 11.17
N TRP A 51 14.65 -10.75 10.14
CA TRP A 51 14.81 -10.34 8.75
C TRP A 51 14.01 -9.09 8.41
N ARG A 52 12.77 -8.99 8.92
CA ARG A 52 11.96 -7.78 8.79
C ARG A 52 12.65 -6.57 9.42
N GLU A 53 13.24 -6.75 10.62
CA GLU A 53 13.97 -5.67 11.30
C GLU A 53 15.22 -5.28 10.52
N ARG A 54 15.98 -6.24 10.02
CA ARG A 54 17.14 -5.95 9.18
C ARG A 54 16.74 -5.19 7.91
N GLY A 55 15.68 -5.62 7.23
CA GLY A 55 15.14 -4.90 6.08
C GLY A 55 14.69 -3.48 6.43
N ARG A 56 14.07 -3.28 7.59
CA ARG A 56 13.71 -1.95 8.10
C ARG A 56 14.96 -1.08 8.31
N GLN A 57 15.98 -1.60 8.96
CA GLN A 57 17.22 -0.87 9.24
C GLN A 57 17.94 -0.46 7.95
N ILE A 58 18.06 -1.35 6.95
CA ILE A 58 18.63 -1.03 5.64
C ILE A 58 17.84 0.13 5.01
N ARG A 59 16.50 0.05 5.00
CA ARG A 59 15.67 1.10 4.41
C ARG A 59 15.79 2.42 5.16
N LEU A 60 15.75 2.42 6.48
CA LEU A 60 15.91 3.62 7.30
C LEU A 60 17.26 4.28 7.07
N HIS A 61 18.34 3.48 7.07
CA HIS A 61 19.68 3.98 6.78
C HIS A 61 19.79 4.60 5.40
N THR A 62 19.28 3.90 4.37
CA THR A 62 19.32 4.39 2.99
C THR A 62 18.52 5.70 2.83
N ILE A 63 17.33 5.77 3.42
CA ILE A 63 16.48 6.96 3.34
C ILE A 63 17.08 8.13 4.12
N ALA A 64 17.76 7.88 5.23
CA ALA A 64 18.44 8.93 5.99
C ALA A 64 19.67 9.52 5.26
N HIS A 65 20.24 8.79 4.28
CA HIS A 65 21.40 9.20 3.50
C HIS A 65 21.07 9.16 1.99
N LEU A 66 19.84 9.52 1.64
CA LEU A 66 19.32 9.33 0.30
C LEU A 66 20.07 10.15 -0.76
N ASP A 67 20.48 11.36 -0.42
CA ASP A 67 21.29 12.25 -1.26
C ASP A 67 22.63 11.61 -1.63
N TYR A 68 23.33 11.03 -0.64
CA TYR A 68 24.60 10.32 -0.85
C TYR A 68 24.41 9.14 -1.80
N TYR A 69 23.46 8.24 -1.51
CA TYR A 69 23.27 7.03 -2.33
C TYR A 69 22.71 7.32 -3.72
N LEU A 70 21.90 8.36 -3.89
CA LEU A 70 21.45 8.81 -5.22
C LEU A 70 22.59 9.32 -6.06
N ASN A 71 23.51 10.09 -5.49
CA ASN A 71 24.69 10.59 -6.19
C ASN A 71 25.63 9.44 -6.58
N GLU A 72 25.97 8.56 -5.62
CA GLU A 72 26.80 7.38 -5.86
C GLU A 72 26.21 6.49 -6.98
N PHE A 73 24.91 6.21 -6.91
CA PHE A 73 24.21 5.46 -7.97
C PHE A 73 24.34 6.15 -9.33
N ALA A 74 24.06 7.45 -9.38
CA ALA A 74 24.05 8.20 -10.63
C ALA A 74 25.46 8.26 -11.27
N GLU A 75 26.51 8.44 -10.46
CA GLU A 75 27.89 8.43 -10.91
C GLU A 75 28.28 7.05 -11.48
N ASN A 76 27.99 5.98 -10.74
CA ASN A 76 28.29 4.61 -11.15
C ASN A 76 27.49 4.19 -12.40
N ALA A 77 26.21 4.54 -12.48
CA ALA A 77 25.40 4.25 -13.66
C ALA A 77 25.90 4.99 -14.92
N ARG A 78 26.31 6.27 -14.78
CA ARG A 78 26.92 7.03 -15.87
C ARG A 78 28.25 6.45 -16.28
N ALA A 79 29.09 6.02 -15.34
CA ALA A 79 30.36 5.36 -15.62
C ALA A 79 30.18 4.04 -16.40
N ASN A 80 29.04 3.38 -16.22
CA ASN A 80 28.64 2.18 -16.97
C ASN A 80 27.95 2.49 -18.30
N GLY A 81 27.83 3.77 -18.69
CA GLY A 81 27.30 4.19 -20.00
C GLY A 81 25.80 4.52 -20.00
N ALA A 82 25.12 4.54 -18.85
CA ALA A 82 23.72 4.96 -18.78
C ALA A 82 23.56 6.48 -18.75
N HIS A 83 22.49 6.98 -19.36
CA HIS A 83 22.04 8.36 -19.23
C HIS A 83 21.13 8.50 -18.01
N VAL A 84 21.58 9.24 -16.98
CA VAL A 84 20.80 9.41 -15.74
C VAL A 84 20.17 10.79 -15.73
N HIS A 85 18.85 10.82 -15.59
CA HIS A 85 18.01 12.01 -15.53
C HIS A 85 17.34 12.08 -14.15
N PHE A 86 17.18 13.31 -13.63
CA PHE A 86 16.41 13.58 -12.44
C PHE A 86 15.15 14.35 -12.85
N ALA A 87 14.01 14.02 -12.24
CA ALA A 87 12.75 14.69 -12.49
C ALA A 87 12.08 15.03 -11.15
N ASP A 88 11.88 16.32 -10.91
CA ASP A 88 11.25 16.80 -9.67
C ASP A 88 9.75 16.54 -9.67
N THR A 89 9.12 16.48 -10.83
CA THR A 89 7.67 16.32 -10.98
C THR A 89 7.30 15.21 -11.95
N ALA A 90 6.04 14.80 -11.89
CA ALA A 90 5.49 13.84 -12.85
C ALA A 90 5.54 14.39 -14.29
N GLU A 91 5.24 15.65 -14.46
CA GLU A 91 5.22 16.36 -15.75
C GLU A 91 6.61 16.37 -16.39
N GLU A 92 7.65 16.59 -15.58
CA GLU A 92 9.05 16.58 -16.04
C GLU A 92 9.49 15.18 -16.43
N ALA A 93 9.18 14.16 -15.63
CA ALA A 93 9.49 12.76 -15.95
C ALA A 93 8.82 12.31 -17.25
N VAL A 94 7.57 12.74 -17.48
CA VAL A 94 6.85 12.50 -18.73
C VAL A 94 7.55 13.22 -19.89
N ALA A 95 7.90 14.50 -19.74
CA ALA A 95 8.56 15.27 -20.79
C ALA A 95 9.89 14.63 -21.23
N ILE A 96 10.73 14.20 -20.27
CA ILE A 96 11.99 13.48 -20.56
C ILE A 96 11.70 12.18 -21.32
N SER A 97 10.69 11.40 -20.89
CA SER A 97 10.33 10.15 -21.56
C SER A 97 9.87 10.36 -23.00
N LEU A 98 9.06 11.40 -23.24
CA LEU A 98 8.59 11.75 -24.59
C LEU A 98 9.72 12.28 -25.47
N GLU A 99 10.67 13.01 -24.92
CA GLU A 99 11.86 13.49 -25.65
C GLU A 99 12.72 12.31 -26.11
N ILE A 100 13.00 11.35 -25.22
CA ILE A 100 13.72 10.12 -25.57
C ILE A 100 12.99 9.36 -26.69
N ALA A 101 11.66 9.21 -26.58
CA ALA A 101 10.85 8.53 -27.58
C ALA A 101 10.92 9.23 -28.96
N LYS A 102 10.89 10.56 -28.98
CA LYS A 102 11.06 11.36 -30.21
C LYS A 102 12.44 11.21 -30.82
N HIS A 103 13.52 11.30 -30.02
CA HIS A 103 14.90 11.11 -30.48
C HIS A 103 15.10 9.71 -31.05
N ALA A 104 14.53 8.68 -30.47
CA ALA A 104 14.54 7.32 -30.99
C ALA A 104 13.65 7.14 -32.22
N SER A 105 12.87 8.15 -32.63
CA SER A 105 11.83 8.04 -33.67
C SER A 105 10.89 6.86 -33.41
N ALA A 106 10.59 6.60 -32.15
CA ALA A 106 9.84 5.44 -31.72
C ALA A 106 8.40 5.48 -32.21
N LYS A 107 7.90 4.33 -32.67
CA LYS A 107 6.48 4.08 -33.00
C LYS A 107 5.82 3.23 -31.93
N SER A 108 6.62 2.43 -31.22
CA SER A 108 6.11 1.53 -30.20
C SER A 108 7.06 1.41 -29.00
N VAL A 109 6.45 1.26 -27.81
CA VAL A 109 7.11 1.02 -26.54
C VAL A 109 6.53 -0.23 -25.91
N VAL A 110 7.35 -1.24 -25.63
CA VAL A 110 6.97 -2.39 -24.80
C VAL A 110 7.30 -2.11 -23.35
N LYS A 111 6.34 -2.32 -22.44
CA LYS A 111 6.51 -2.01 -21.02
C LYS A 111 6.41 -3.28 -20.18
N SER A 112 7.34 -3.45 -19.26
CA SER A 112 7.08 -4.32 -18.12
C SER A 112 6.33 -3.55 -17.04
N LYS A 113 5.54 -4.27 -16.26
CA LYS A 113 4.74 -3.69 -15.17
C LYS A 113 5.52 -2.68 -14.32
N SER A 114 5.02 -1.45 -14.25
CA SER A 114 5.61 -0.39 -13.46
C SER A 114 4.54 0.48 -12.82
N MET A 115 4.46 0.45 -11.48
CA MET A 115 3.55 1.34 -10.75
C MET A 115 3.92 2.82 -10.90
N VAL A 116 5.19 3.13 -11.20
CA VAL A 116 5.64 4.50 -11.43
C VAL A 116 5.12 5.01 -12.77
N SER A 117 5.14 4.20 -13.84
CA SER A 117 4.56 4.60 -15.13
C SER A 117 3.05 4.84 -15.04
N GLU A 118 2.34 4.07 -14.19
CA GLU A 118 0.92 4.30 -13.90
C GLU A 118 0.70 5.59 -13.08
N GLU A 119 1.59 5.91 -12.15
CA GLU A 119 1.59 7.15 -11.38
C GLU A 119 1.70 8.38 -12.30
N LEU A 120 2.52 8.26 -13.34
CA LEU A 120 2.77 9.31 -14.34
C LEU A 120 1.72 9.37 -15.46
N HIS A 121 0.80 8.42 -15.55
CA HIS A 121 -0.13 8.27 -16.68
C HIS A 121 0.58 8.22 -18.05
N LEU A 122 1.72 7.53 -18.10
CA LEU A 122 2.66 7.61 -19.22
C LEU A 122 2.13 7.01 -20.52
N ASN A 123 1.27 5.97 -20.46
CA ASN A 123 0.64 5.40 -21.65
C ASN A 123 -0.14 6.46 -22.45
N GLN A 124 -0.95 7.28 -21.74
CA GLN A 124 -1.74 8.36 -22.35
C GLN A 124 -0.83 9.45 -22.95
N ALA A 125 0.29 9.74 -22.29
CA ALA A 125 1.25 10.70 -22.79
C ALA A 125 1.94 10.21 -24.09
N LEU A 126 2.35 8.94 -24.16
CA LEU A 126 2.91 8.33 -25.35
C LEU A 126 1.91 8.30 -26.51
N ASP A 127 0.66 7.90 -26.23
CA ASP A 127 -0.43 7.90 -27.22
C ASP A 127 -0.65 9.29 -27.82
N SER A 128 -0.51 10.37 -27.02
CA SER A 128 -0.69 11.75 -27.47
C SER A 128 0.31 12.19 -28.54
N ILE A 129 1.45 11.52 -28.65
CA ILE A 129 2.49 11.76 -29.67
C ILE A 129 2.52 10.66 -30.75
N GLY A 130 1.51 9.77 -30.77
CA GLY A 130 1.39 8.68 -31.76
C GLY A 130 2.31 7.49 -31.52
N VAL A 131 2.77 7.29 -30.28
CA VAL A 131 3.62 6.15 -29.89
C VAL A 131 2.75 5.12 -29.15
N GLU A 132 2.62 3.91 -29.70
CA GLU A 132 1.84 2.81 -29.11
C GLU A 132 2.55 2.29 -27.85
N ALA A 133 1.90 2.38 -26.69
CA ALA A 133 2.39 1.78 -25.43
C ALA A 133 1.75 0.42 -25.20
N ILE A 134 2.57 -0.63 -25.07
CA ILE A 134 2.10 -2.03 -24.97
C ILE A 134 2.55 -2.62 -23.65
N GLU A 135 1.59 -2.99 -22.80
CA GLU A 135 1.86 -3.73 -21.56
C GLU A 135 2.22 -5.20 -21.89
N THR A 136 3.25 -5.72 -21.25
CA THR A 136 3.78 -7.07 -21.52
C THR A 136 3.63 -8.05 -20.37
N ASP A 137 3.33 -7.59 -19.14
CA ASP A 137 2.83 -8.42 -18.04
C ASP A 137 1.40 -8.86 -18.38
N LEU A 138 1.08 -10.14 -18.26
CA LEU A 138 -0.23 -10.66 -18.65
C LEU A 138 -1.37 -9.95 -17.90
N GLY A 139 -1.21 -9.68 -16.62
CA GLY A 139 -2.21 -9.00 -15.82
C GLY A 139 -2.43 -7.56 -16.26
N GLU A 140 -1.35 -6.82 -16.55
CA GLU A 140 -1.41 -5.44 -17.05
C GLU A 140 -1.97 -5.39 -18.48
N TYR A 141 -1.59 -6.34 -19.35
CA TYR A 141 -2.14 -6.45 -20.70
C TYR A 141 -3.67 -6.64 -20.70
N ILE A 142 -4.17 -7.53 -19.82
CA ILE A 142 -5.60 -7.73 -19.62
C ILE A 142 -6.29 -6.42 -19.17
N ILE A 143 -5.68 -5.66 -18.27
CA ILE A 143 -6.20 -4.39 -17.77
C ILE A 143 -6.17 -3.33 -18.87
N GLN A 144 -5.11 -3.28 -19.68
CA GLN A 144 -5.02 -2.40 -20.85
C GLN A 144 -6.13 -2.68 -21.86
N LEU A 145 -6.36 -3.95 -22.23
CA LEU A 145 -7.45 -4.35 -23.12
C LEU A 145 -8.84 -4.04 -22.56
N ALA A 146 -8.99 -4.06 -21.25
CA ALA A 146 -10.21 -3.69 -20.55
C ALA A 146 -10.41 -2.17 -20.42
N ASN A 147 -9.40 -1.36 -20.74
CA ASN A 147 -9.36 0.08 -20.50
C ASN A 147 -9.67 0.42 -19.01
N GLU A 148 -9.05 -0.35 -18.10
CA GLU A 148 -9.19 -0.21 -16.66
C GLU A 148 -7.83 0.13 -16.02
N THR A 149 -7.86 0.43 -14.72
CA THR A 149 -6.63 0.62 -13.91
C THR A 149 -6.33 -0.63 -13.08
N PRO A 150 -5.07 -0.89 -12.71
CA PRO A 150 -4.71 -2.00 -11.84
C PRO A 150 -5.45 -1.97 -10.50
N SER A 151 -6.05 -3.10 -10.11
CA SER A 151 -6.77 -3.21 -8.82
C SER A 151 -5.85 -3.64 -7.66
N HIS A 152 -4.70 -4.25 -7.95
CA HIS A 152 -3.72 -4.71 -6.96
C HIS A 152 -2.30 -4.50 -7.46
N ILE A 153 -1.38 -4.16 -6.57
CA ILE A 153 0.03 -3.86 -6.91
C ILE A 153 0.71 -5.07 -7.60
N ILE A 154 0.44 -6.30 -7.15
CA ILE A 154 1.09 -7.52 -7.67
C ILE A 154 0.23 -8.25 -8.69
N ILE A 155 -1.08 -8.28 -8.51
CA ILE A 155 -2.03 -8.98 -9.39
C ILE A 155 -3.04 -7.97 -9.93
N PRO A 156 -2.71 -7.24 -11.02
CA PRO A 156 -3.51 -6.12 -11.51
C PRO A 156 -4.97 -6.51 -11.80
N ALA A 157 -5.17 -7.65 -12.42
CA ALA A 157 -6.48 -8.16 -12.84
C ALA A 157 -7.19 -9.03 -11.78
N ILE A 158 -6.89 -8.87 -10.47
CA ILE A 158 -7.46 -9.66 -9.36
C ILE A 158 -8.99 -9.70 -9.34
N HIS A 159 -9.64 -8.71 -9.94
CA HIS A 159 -11.09 -8.52 -9.99
C HIS A 159 -11.75 -9.16 -11.23
N LYS A 160 -10.99 -9.88 -12.06
CA LYS A 160 -11.50 -10.57 -13.26
C LYS A 160 -11.40 -12.08 -13.13
N ASN A 161 -12.32 -12.78 -13.78
CA ASN A 161 -12.24 -14.23 -13.94
C ASN A 161 -11.83 -14.63 -15.37
N ARG A 162 -11.49 -15.91 -15.55
CA ARG A 162 -11.02 -16.43 -16.85
C ARG A 162 -12.05 -16.28 -17.98
N HIS A 163 -13.36 -16.30 -17.70
CA HIS A 163 -14.40 -16.10 -18.73
C HIS A 163 -14.44 -14.66 -19.21
N GLN A 164 -14.31 -13.70 -18.29
CA GLN A 164 -14.20 -12.28 -18.64
C GLN A 164 -12.92 -12.01 -19.43
N ILE A 165 -11.79 -12.66 -19.03
CA ILE A 165 -10.52 -12.58 -19.75
C ILE A 165 -10.65 -13.20 -21.14
N ALA A 166 -11.28 -14.37 -21.28
CA ALA A 166 -11.53 -14.98 -22.58
C ALA A 166 -12.33 -14.05 -23.50
N GLY A 167 -13.39 -13.42 -23.00
CA GLY A 167 -14.15 -12.43 -23.77
C GLY A 167 -13.36 -11.19 -24.19
N LEU A 168 -12.39 -10.73 -23.38
CA LEU A 168 -11.46 -9.66 -23.77
C LEU A 168 -10.52 -10.11 -24.88
N LEU A 169 -9.88 -11.26 -24.70
CA LEU A 169 -8.91 -11.79 -25.66
C LEU A 169 -9.56 -12.27 -26.97
N SER A 170 -10.80 -12.75 -26.92
CA SER A 170 -11.57 -13.07 -28.15
C SER A 170 -11.81 -11.84 -29.02
N ARG A 171 -12.12 -10.68 -28.41
CA ARG A 171 -12.23 -9.41 -29.15
C ARG A 171 -10.91 -8.99 -29.79
N GLU A 172 -9.81 -9.16 -29.08
CA GLU A 172 -8.46 -8.86 -29.58
C GLU A 172 -8.02 -9.84 -30.68
N ALA A 173 -8.43 -11.12 -30.58
CA ALA A 173 -8.13 -12.15 -31.56
C ALA A 173 -8.98 -12.02 -32.83
N GLY A 174 -10.19 -11.45 -32.73
CA GLY A 174 -11.19 -11.47 -33.81
C GLY A 174 -11.90 -12.81 -33.96
N GLU A 175 -11.74 -13.74 -33.02
CA GLU A 175 -12.36 -15.07 -32.97
C GLU A 175 -12.66 -15.50 -31.52
N ASP A 176 -13.55 -16.46 -31.35
CA ASP A 176 -13.91 -16.98 -30.03
C ASP A 176 -12.80 -17.87 -29.45
N LEU A 177 -12.23 -17.44 -28.33
CA LEU A 177 -11.25 -18.20 -27.57
C LEU A 177 -11.91 -18.89 -26.37
N PRO A 178 -11.68 -20.20 -26.15
CA PRO A 178 -12.21 -20.89 -24.99
C PRO A 178 -11.62 -20.32 -23.68
N ALA A 179 -12.40 -20.37 -22.60
CA ALA A 179 -11.94 -19.94 -21.27
C ALA A 179 -11.01 -20.98 -20.64
N ASP A 180 -9.99 -21.40 -21.37
CA ASP A 180 -8.91 -22.29 -20.98
C ASP A 180 -7.61 -21.52 -20.80
N THR A 181 -6.96 -21.72 -19.65
CA THR A 181 -5.77 -20.93 -19.28
C THR A 181 -4.60 -21.14 -20.25
N ALA A 182 -4.41 -22.38 -20.74
CA ALA A 182 -3.29 -22.68 -21.65
C ALA A 182 -3.51 -22.03 -23.02
N VAL A 183 -4.75 -22.08 -23.54
CA VAL A 183 -5.12 -21.44 -24.81
C VAL A 183 -4.97 -19.93 -24.74
N LEU A 184 -5.53 -19.31 -23.69
CA LEU A 184 -5.46 -17.86 -23.51
C LEU A 184 -4.02 -17.37 -23.33
N ALA A 185 -3.22 -18.06 -22.53
CA ALA A 185 -1.79 -17.75 -22.36
C ALA A 185 -0.99 -17.97 -23.65
N GLY A 186 -1.30 -19.00 -24.42
CA GLY A 186 -0.70 -19.29 -25.71
C GLY A 186 -0.96 -18.18 -26.73
N PHE A 187 -2.22 -17.69 -26.82
CA PHE A 187 -2.57 -16.57 -27.66
C PHE A 187 -1.77 -15.30 -27.31
N VAL A 188 -1.79 -14.90 -26.04
CA VAL A 188 -1.06 -13.69 -25.59
C VAL A 188 0.46 -13.84 -25.82
N ARG A 189 1.02 -15.00 -25.56
CA ARG A 189 2.44 -15.27 -25.82
C ARG A 189 2.80 -15.04 -27.31
N THR A 190 2.00 -15.54 -28.23
CA THR A 190 2.22 -15.35 -29.68
C THR A 190 2.09 -13.88 -30.05
N LYS A 191 1.04 -13.22 -29.60
CA LYS A 191 0.77 -11.80 -29.85
C LYS A 191 1.89 -10.89 -29.33
N LEU A 192 2.28 -11.06 -28.08
CA LEU A 192 3.32 -10.24 -27.46
C LEU A 192 4.71 -10.53 -28.03
N ARG A 193 5.00 -11.75 -28.51
CA ARG A 193 6.28 -12.03 -29.16
C ARG A 193 6.55 -11.12 -30.35
N GLU A 194 5.55 -10.91 -31.20
CA GLU A 194 5.66 -9.99 -32.34
C GLU A 194 5.92 -8.56 -31.89
N LYS A 195 5.22 -8.13 -30.83
CA LYS A 195 5.37 -6.80 -30.24
C LYS A 195 6.77 -6.59 -29.65
N PHE A 196 7.33 -7.57 -28.94
CA PHE A 196 8.70 -7.50 -28.42
C PHE A 196 9.73 -7.33 -29.54
N LEU A 197 9.59 -8.10 -30.63
CA LEU A 197 10.55 -8.07 -31.74
C LEU A 197 10.48 -6.80 -32.57
N ALA A 198 9.32 -6.13 -32.59
CA ALA A 198 9.09 -4.92 -33.35
C ALA A 198 9.29 -3.63 -32.55
N ALA A 199 9.46 -3.73 -31.22
CA ALA A 199 9.51 -2.57 -30.35
C ALA A 199 10.78 -1.73 -30.52
N ASP A 200 10.61 -0.41 -30.58
CA ASP A 200 11.70 0.55 -30.64
C ASP A 200 12.31 0.80 -29.25
N ILE A 201 11.45 0.87 -28.23
CA ILE A 201 11.83 1.17 -26.86
C ILE A 201 11.31 0.09 -25.91
N GLY A 202 12.17 -0.31 -24.98
CA GLY A 202 11.80 -1.07 -23.80
C GLY A 202 11.67 -0.16 -22.58
N MET A 203 10.58 -0.31 -21.82
CA MET A 203 10.37 0.51 -20.63
C MET A 203 10.10 -0.35 -19.41
N THR A 204 10.80 -0.08 -18.30
CA THR A 204 10.64 -0.81 -17.04
C THR A 204 10.50 0.14 -15.86
N GLY A 205 9.99 -0.40 -14.76
CA GLY A 205 10.25 0.15 -13.43
C GLY A 205 11.61 -0.33 -12.89
N CYS A 206 11.80 -0.11 -11.58
CA CYS A 206 12.94 -0.63 -10.84
C CYS A 206 12.45 -1.13 -9.48
N ASN A 207 12.78 -2.38 -9.12
CA ASN A 207 12.50 -2.87 -7.77
C ASN A 207 13.52 -2.32 -6.77
N PHE A 208 14.81 -2.43 -7.09
CA PHE A 208 15.90 -1.88 -6.31
C PHE A 208 17.01 -1.37 -7.24
N ALA A 209 17.60 -0.24 -6.88
CA ALA A 209 18.75 0.34 -7.53
C ALA A 209 19.95 0.24 -6.57
N ILE A 210 21.04 -0.38 -7.01
CA ILE A 210 22.23 -0.67 -6.20
C ILE A 210 23.23 0.47 -6.33
N ALA A 211 23.44 1.23 -5.25
CA ALA A 211 24.29 2.43 -5.31
C ALA A 211 25.74 2.11 -5.67
N GLU A 212 26.33 1.12 -4.99
CA GLU A 212 27.75 0.75 -5.17
C GLU A 212 28.16 0.38 -6.60
N THR A 213 27.18 -0.03 -7.45
CA THR A 213 27.46 -0.47 -8.83
C THR A 213 26.71 0.28 -9.91
N GLY A 214 25.75 1.15 -9.54
CA GLY A 214 24.87 1.80 -10.52
C GLY A 214 23.93 0.83 -11.24
N SER A 215 23.66 -0.35 -10.64
CA SER A 215 22.87 -1.41 -11.26
C SER A 215 21.42 -1.35 -10.84
N MET A 216 20.50 -1.68 -11.75
CA MET A 216 19.08 -1.83 -11.46
C MET A 216 18.70 -3.29 -11.35
N VAL A 217 17.81 -3.62 -10.41
CA VAL A 217 17.35 -4.99 -10.19
C VAL A 217 15.85 -5.09 -10.40
N LEU A 218 15.46 -6.09 -11.20
CA LEU A 218 14.08 -6.45 -11.49
C LEU A 218 13.75 -7.84 -10.97
N PHE A 219 12.57 -7.96 -10.36
CA PHE A 219 11.99 -9.22 -9.90
C PHE A 219 10.75 -9.54 -10.73
N GLU A 220 10.73 -10.67 -11.38
CA GLU A 220 9.62 -11.07 -12.26
C GLU A 220 9.40 -12.59 -12.26
N ASN A 221 8.22 -13.02 -12.72
CA ASN A 221 7.87 -14.44 -12.86
C ASN A 221 7.58 -14.85 -14.30
N GLU A 222 7.43 -13.91 -15.23
CA GLU A 222 6.96 -14.17 -16.59
C GLU A 222 8.08 -14.11 -17.65
N GLY A 223 9.22 -13.48 -17.33
CA GLY A 223 10.32 -13.27 -18.25
C GLY A 223 10.09 -12.09 -19.23
N ASN A 224 8.98 -11.38 -19.09
CA ASN A 224 8.64 -10.22 -19.92
C ASN A 224 9.59 -9.05 -19.69
N ALA A 225 9.99 -8.75 -18.46
CA ALA A 225 10.95 -7.69 -18.18
C ALA A 225 12.32 -7.98 -18.79
N ARG A 226 12.77 -9.23 -18.81
CA ARG A 226 14.00 -9.64 -19.51
C ARG A 226 13.93 -9.33 -21.00
N MET A 227 12.79 -9.64 -21.65
CA MET A 227 12.60 -9.33 -23.08
C MET A 227 12.58 -7.82 -23.31
N VAL A 228 11.89 -7.06 -22.46
CA VAL A 228 11.83 -5.58 -22.52
C VAL A 228 13.19 -4.94 -22.37
N THR A 229 14.08 -5.47 -21.55
CA THR A 229 15.42 -4.92 -21.29
C THR A 229 16.51 -5.42 -22.25
N THR A 230 16.20 -6.38 -23.12
CA THR A 230 17.21 -7.03 -23.97
C THR A 230 16.95 -6.80 -25.46
N VAL A 231 15.68 -6.84 -25.90
CA VAL A 231 15.36 -6.83 -27.35
C VAL A 231 15.34 -5.41 -27.94
N PRO A 232 14.67 -4.40 -27.34
CA PRO A 232 14.65 -3.05 -27.89
C PRO A 232 16.02 -2.38 -27.83
N LYS A 233 16.27 -1.49 -28.79
CA LYS A 233 17.54 -0.77 -28.88
C LYS A 233 17.71 0.33 -27.84
N THR A 234 16.62 0.87 -27.36
CA THR A 234 16.61 1.90 -26.31
C THR A 234 15.87 1.39 -25.10
N GLN A 235 16.49 1.48 -23.92
CA GLN A 235 15.90 1.13 -22.64
C GLN A 235 15.62 2.39 -21.82
N ILE A 236 14.39 2.52 -21.28
CA ILE A 236 14.03 3.55 -20.31
C ILE A 236 13.63 2.86 -19.00
N THR A 237 14.26 3.25 -17.91
CA THR A 237 13.88 2.81 -16.56
C THR A 237 13.33 3.97 -15.76
N LEU A 238 12.12 3.81 -15.22
CA LEU A 238 11.46 4.77 -14.35
C LEU A 238 11.56 4.31 -12.90
N MET A 239 12.14 5.12 -12.04
CA MET A 239 12.26 4.76 -10.63
C MET A 239 11.98 5.95 -9.72
N GLY A 240 11.22 5.71 -8.64
CA GLY A 240 11.16 6.65 -7.54
C GLY A 240 12.51 6.69 -6.81
N MET A 241 12.94 7.88 -6.37
CA MET A 241 14.22 8.09 -5.68
C MET A 241 14.40 7.16 -4.46
N GLU A 242 13.32 6.70 -3.87
CA GLU A 242 13.32 5.80 -2.73
C GLU A 242 13.68 4.35 -3.05
N ARG A 243 13.93 4.00 -4.34
CA ARG A 243 14.25 2.63 -4.75
C ARG A 243 15.69 2.21 -4.52
N ILE A 244 16.53 3.12 -4.12
CA ILE A 244 17.94 2.86 -3.85
C ILE A 244 18.12 1.98 -2.62
N ILE A 245 19.13 1.12 -2.69
CA ILE A 245 19.76 0.41 -1.58
C ILE A 245 21.29 0.49 -1.75
N PRO A 246 22.08 0.42 -0.65
CA PRO A 246 23.50 0.65 -0.69
C PRO A 246 24.25 -0.38 -1.55
N SER A 247 24.04 -1.67 -1.32
CA SER A 247 24.90 -2.74 -1.83
C SER A 247 24.13 -3.99 -2.30
N TRP A 248 24.83 -4.88 -2.99
CA TRP A 248 24.34 -6.22 -3.32
C TRP A 248 24.10 -7.08 -2.08
N SER A 249 24.86 -6.87 -1.00
CA SER A 249 24.64 -7.55 0.27
C SER A 249 23.29 -7.13 0.91
N ASP A 250 22.89 -5.87 0.76
CA ASP A 250 21.58 -5.40 1.20
C ASP A 250 20.45 -5.94 0.32
N LEU A 251 20.74 -6.19 -0.96
CA LEU A 251 19.79 -6.83 -1.87
C LEU A 251 19.42 -8.24 -1.42
N GLU A 252 20.33 -9.01 -0.82
CA GLU A 252 20.04 -10.35 -0.30
C GLU A 252 18.85 -10.32 0.68
N VAL A 253 18.85 -9.33 1.57
CA VAL A 253 17.75 -9.13 2.52
C VAL A 253 16.46 -8.78 1.80
N MET A 254 16.52 -7.85 0.84
CA MET A 254 15.34 -7.43 0.07
C MET A 254 14.81 -8.57 -0.80
N ALA A 255 15.68 -9.36 -1.44
CA ALA A 255 15.33 -10.53 -2.25
C ALA A 255 14.72 -11.66 -1.41
N THR A 256 15.08 -11.75 -0.15
CA THR A 256 14.45 -12.66 0.81
C THR A 256 13.05 -12.18 1.21
N LEU A 257 12.89 -10.89 1.48
CA LEU A 257 11.66 -10.31 2.01
C LEU A 257 10.57 -10.11 0.96
N LEU A 258 10.94 -9.61 -0.24
CA LEU A 258 9.99 -9.17 -1.26
C LEU A 258 9.12 -10.33 -1.81
N PRO A 259 9.67 -11.43 -2.38
CA PRO A 259 8.86 -12.50 -2.96
C PRO A 259 8.02 -13.24 -1.91
N ARG A 260 8.61 -13.51 -0.73
CA ARG A 260 7.89 -14.16 0.38
C ARG A 260 6.71 -13.33 0.84
N SER A 261 6.87 -12.02 0.89
CA SER A 261 5.81 -11.10 1.32
C SER A 261 4.74 -10.89 0.25
N ALA A 262 5.11 -10.89 -1.02
CA ALA A 262 4.22 -10.61 -2.13
C ALA A 262 3.33 -11.82 -2.50
N THR A 263 3.94 -12.98 -2.69
CA THR A 263 3.30 -14.18 -3.25
C THR A 263 3.52 -15.45 -2.43
N GLY A 264 4.37 -15.41 -1.41
CA GLY A 264 4.78 -16.60 -0.65
C GLY A 264 5.87 -17.44 -1.35
N GLN A 265 6.48 -16.91 -2.42
CA GLN A 265 7.59 -17.57 -3.10
C GLN A 265 8.90 -17.34 -2.33
N LYS A 266 9.78 -18.35 -2.30
CA LYS A 266 11.13 -18.19 -1.73
C LYS A 266 11.96 -17.19 -2.52
N LEU A 267 11.92 -17.31 -3.85
CA LEU A 267 12.49 -16.39 -4.84
C LEU A 267 11.51 -16.23 -5.99
N THR A 268 11.66 -15.18 -6.78
CA THR A 268 10.99 -15.04 -8.08
C THR A 268 11.63 -15.99 -9.11
N VAL A 269 10.93 -16.25 -10.21
CA VAL A 269 11.47 -17.09 -11.30
C VAL A 269 12.71 -16.44 -11.89
N TYR A 270 12.69 -15.14 -12.07
CA TYR A 270 13.82 -14.36 -12.55
C TYR A 270 14.14 -13.21 -11.61
N MET A 271 15.41 -12.96 -11.41
CA MET A 271 15.97 -11.77 -10.80
C MET A 271 17.07 -11.28 -11.75
N SER A 272 16.85 -10.13 -12.37
CA SER A 272 17.75 -9.57 -13.38
C SER A 272 18.43 -8.33 -12.83
N GLY A 273 19.77 -8.32 -12.83
CA GLY A 273 20.60 -7.14 -12.57
C GLY A 273 21.04 -6.52 -13.91
N ILE A 274 20.79 -5.24 -14.11
CA ILE A 274 21.08 -4.50 -15.33
C ILE A 274 21.99 -3.34 -14.94
N THR A 275 23.21 -3.32 -15.49
CA THR A 275 24.25 -2.36 -15.08
C THR A 275 24.42 -1.23 -16.09
N GLY A 276 24.21 -1.51 -17.39
CA GLY A 276 24.42 -0.51 -18.44
C GLY A 276 23.91 -0.99 -19.80
N PRO A 277 24.06 -0.18 -20.86
CA PRO A 277 23.78 -0.59 -22.22
C PRO A 277 24.78 -1.67 -22.66
N ARG A 278 24.51 -2.34 -23.79
CA ARG A 278 25.40 -3.36 -24.36
C ARG A 278 26.76 -2.75 -24.71
N ARG A 279 27.79 -3.56 -24.52
CA ARG A 279 29.15 -3.25 -24.95
C ARG A 279 29.40 -3.82 -26.36
N GLU A 280 30.46 -3.38 -27.00
CA GLU A 280 30.77 -3.82 -28.36
C GLU A 280 30.86 -5.34 -28.55
N GLN A 281 31.31 -6.05 -27.51
CA GLN A 281 31.43 -7.51 -27.51
C GLN A 281 30.15 -8.25 -27.10
N ASP A 282 29.12 -7.56 -26.65
CA ASP A 282 27.87 -8.19 -26.20
C ASP A 282 26.99 -8.53 -27.41
N ALA A 283 26.39 -9.72 -27.40
CA ALA A 283 25.57 -10.23 -28.49
C ALA A 283 24.20 -9.54 -28.59
N ASP A 284 23.66 -9.10 -27.45
CA ASP A 284 22.33 -8.50 -27.31
C ASP A 284 22.34 -7.40 -26.26
N GLY A 285 21.19 -6.73 -26.08
CA GLY A 285 20.99 -5.64 -25.16
C GLY A 285 20.74 -4.30 -25.86
N PRO A 286 20.30 -3.28 -25.13
CA PRO A 286 20.01 -1.97 -25.66
C PRO A 286 21.30 -1.21 -26.02
N ASP A 287 21.26 -0.45 -27.11
CA ASP A 287 22.35 0.45 -27.51
C ASP A 287 22.42 1.69 -26.59
N GLN A 288 21.25 2.11 -26.07
CA GLN A 288 21.11 3.26 -25.19
C GLN A 288 20.26 2.90 -23.97
N MET A 289 20.67 3.38 -22.82
CA MET A 289 19.99 3.15 -21.55
C MET A 289 19.77 4.46 -20.82
N HIS A 290 18.51 4.77 -20.54
CA HIS A 290 18.09 5.95 -19.82
C HIS A 290 17.46 5.55 -18.48
N ILE A 291 17.88 6.21 -17.39
CA ILE A 291 17.33 6.02 -16.04
C ILE A 291 16.73 7.35 -15.61
N ILE A 292 15.44 7.38 -15.36
CA ILE A 292 14.74 8.57 -14.89
C ILE A 292 14.41 8.38 -13.41
N ILE A 293 15.09 9.15 -12.55
CA ILE A 293 14.91 9.16 -11.10
C ILE A 293 13.90 10.25 -10.77
N ILE A 294 12.83 9.87 -10.06
CA ILE A 294 11.64 10.70 -9.90
C ILE A 294 11.42 11.03 -8.43
N ASP A 295 11.35 12.31 -8.10
CA ASP A 295 10.89 12.79 -6.80
C ASP A 295 9.37 12.77 -6.70
N ASN A 296 8.67 13.58 -7.45
CA ASN A 296 7.21 13.71 -7.44
C ASN A 296 6.61 13.74 -6.02
N GLY A 297 7.20 14.55 -5.13
CA GLY A 297 6.76 14.77 -3.75
C GLY A 297 7.32 13.78 -2.71
N ARG A 298 8.24 12.90 -3.08
CA ARG A 298 8.90 11.98 -2.13
C ARG A 298 9.83 12.72 -1.18
N SER A 299 10.55 13.74 -1.65
CA SER A 299 11.42 14.60 -0.83
C SER A 299 10.65 15.32 0.27
N LEU A 300 9.39 15.72 0.02
CA LEU A 300 8.54 16.32 1.04
C LEU A 300 8.26 15.36 2.20
N GLN A 301 8.16 14.06 1.91
CA GLN A 301 7.96 13.04 2.95
C GLN A 301 9.24 12.76 3.74
N LEU A 302 10.39 12.94 3.12
CA LEU A 302 11.69 12.79 3.78
C LEU A 302 11.85 13.79 4.94
N GLY A 303 11.38 15.02 4.75
CA GLY A 303 11.39 16.07 5.78
C GLY A 303 10.27 15.95 6.82
N ASP A 304 9.36 15.00 6.70
CA ASP A 304 8.20 14.84 7.58
C ASP A 304 8.37 13.65 8.53
N PRO A 305 8.64 13.86 9.83
CA PRO A 305 8.92 12.77 10.77
C PRO A 305 7.75 11.81 10.98
N GLU A 306 6.52 12.19 10.64
CA GLU A 306 5.33 11.33 10.72
C GLU A 306 5.17 10.44 9.48
N PHE A 307 5.77 10.82 8.35
CA PHE A 307 5.60 10.13 7.06
C PHE A 307 6.91 9.64 6.43
N GLN A 308 8.05 9.98 6.98
CA GLN A 308 9.36 9.59 6.45
C GLN A 308 9.48 8.07 6.21
N GLU A 309 9.02 7.24 7.14
CA GLU A 309 9.05 5.78 7.00
C GLU A 309 8.17 5.25 5.85
N LEU A 310 7.29 6.07 5.26
CA LEU A 310 6.55 5.72 4.05
C LEU A 310 7.48 5.37 2.88
N LEU A 311 8.63 6.05 2.79
CA LEU A 311 9.63 5.84 1.75
C LEU A 311 10.37 4.49 1.89
N ASN A 312 10.26 3.80 3.03
CA ASN A 312 10.79 2.45 3.21
C ASN A 312 10.05 1.40 2.38
N CYS A 313 8.88 1.73 1.81
CA CYS A 313 8.01 0.77 1.15
C CYS A 313 8.65 0.10 -0.06
N ILE A 314 8.77 -1.24 -0.03
CA ILE A 314 9.30 -2.06 -1.13
C ILE A 314 8.23 -2.52 -2.13
N ARG A 315 7.00 -2.03 -2.03
CA ARG A 315 5.86 -2.30 -2.95
C ARG A 315 5.46 -3.77 -3.07
N CYS A 316 5.63 -4.58 -2.03
CA CYS A 316 5.31 -6.01 -2.02
C CYS A 316 3.81 -6.35 -2.01
N GLY A 317 2.92 -5.39 -1.70
CA GLY A 317 1.47 -5.63 -1.66
C GLY A 317 0.95 -6.41 -0.44
N ALA A 318 1.80 -6.85 0.49
CA ALA A 318 1.38 -7.67 1.64
C ALA A 318 0.35 -6.98 2.55
N CYS A 319 0.43 -5.66 2.69
CA CYS A 319 -0.55 -4.87 3.45
C CYS A 319 -1.94 -4.89 2.82
N LEU A 320 -2.06 -4.98 1.48
CA LEU A 320 -3.33 -5.14 0.77
C LEU A 320 -3.97 -6.49 1.11
N ASN A 321 -3.16 -7.56 1.03
CA ASN A 321 -3.59 -8.94 1.29
C ASN A 321 -4.10 -9.12 2.73
N ALA A 322 -3.51 -8.41 3.69
CA ALA A 322 -3.89 -8.48 5.10
C ALA A 322 -5.07 -7.56 5.46
N CYS A 323 -5.34 -6.51 4.67
CA CYS A 323 -6.30 -5.48 5.02
C CYS A 323 -7.76 -5.95 4.92
N PRO A 324 -8.53 -5.96 6.01
CA PRO A 324 -9.95 -6.36 5.95
C PRO A 324 -10.77 -5.41 5.07
N VAL A 325 -10.43 -4.13 4.98
CA VAL A 325 -11.16 -3.17 4.13
C VAL A 325 -10.88 -3.45 2.66
N TYR A 326 -9.61 -3.54 2.25
CA TYR A 326 -9.24 -3.86 0.87
C TYR A 326 -9.87 -5.18 0.39
N ARG A 327 -9.90 -6.20 1.23
CA ARG A 327 -10.50 -7.52 0.92
C ARG A 327 -12.01 -7.47 0.66
N HIS A 328 -12.68 -6.37 1.00
CA HIS A 328 -14.11 -6.18 0.79
C HIS A 328 -14.44 -5.21 -0.36
N ILE A 329 -13.61 -4.20 -0.59
CA ILE A 329 -13.90 -3.14 -1.57
C ILE A 329 -12.98 -3.17 -2.80
N GLY A 330 -11.91 -3.98 -2.78
CA GLY A 330 -10.93 -4.03 -3.87
C GLY A 330 -10.12 -2.74 -4.02
N GLY A 331 -9.28 -2.68 -5.06
CA GLY A 331 -8.37 -1.56 -5.30
C GLY A 331 -9.04 -0.32 -5.90
N HIS A 332 -9.96 -0.50 -6.83
CA HIS A 332 -10.59 0.61 -7.54
C HIS A 332 -11.36 1.56 -6.61
N ALA A 333 -11.87 1.06 -5.48
CA ALA A 333 -12.55 1.90 -4.49
C ALA A 333 -11.65 2.97 -3.86
N TYR A 334 -10.32 2.78 -3.88
CA TYR A 334 -9.36 3.80 -3.42
C TYR A 334 -9.21 4.96 -4.41
N GLY A 335 -9.45 4.73 -5.70
CA GLY A 335 -9.52 5.77 -6.73
C GLY A 335 -8.17 6.29 -7.24
N GLY A 336 -7.06 5.93 -6.65
CA GLY A 336 -5.71 6.31 -7.08
C GLY A 336 -4.93 5.12 -7.65
N THR A 337 -3.74 5.38 -8.18
CA THR A 337 -2.81 4.37 -8.70
C THR A 337 -2.43 3.34 -7.63
N TYR A 338 -2.23 3.82 -6.41
CA TYR A 338 -1.92 2.97 -5.26
C TYR A 338 -3.17 2.69 -4.43
N SER A 339 -3.42 1.42 -4.13
CA SER A 339 -4.57 0.98 -3.35
C SER A 339 -4.18 0.36 -2.00
N GLY A 340 -5.19 0.05 -1.17
CA GLY A 340 -4.98 -0.54 0.15
C GLY A 340 -4.34 0.41 1.16
N PRO A 341 -3.82 -0.11 2.29
CA PRO A 341 -3.26 0.73 3.35
C PRO A 341 -2.10 1.61 2.90
N ILE A 342 -1.18 1.06 2.09
CA ILE A 342 -0.07 1.84 1.54
C ILE A 342 -0.58 2.94 0.60
N GLY A 343 -1.57 2.64 -0.25
CA GLY A 343 -2.15 3.62 -1.16
C GLY A 343 -2.91 4.71 -0.44
N ALA A 344 -3.60 4.38 0.66
CA ALA A 344 -4.31 5.36 1.47
C ALA A 344 -3.38 6.39 2.15
N VAL A 345 -2.09 6.07 2.32
CA VAL A 345 -1.08 7.01 2.83
C VAL A 345 -0.28 7.63 1.67
N LEU A 346 0.18 6.82 0.71
CA LEU A 346 1.07 7.26 -0.35
C LEU A 346 0.37 8.19 -1.36
N THR A 347 -0.90 7.91 -1.72
CA THR A 347 -1.61 8.75 -2.70
C THR A 347 -1.71 10.21 -2.28
N PRO A 348 -2.20 10.56 -1.07
CA PRO A 348 -2.19 11.96 -0.64
C PRO A 348 -0.79 12.54 -0.46
N ALA A 349 0.21 11.72 -0.15
CA ALA A 349 1.59 12.15 0.00
C ALA A 349 2.24 12.59 -1.33
N LEU A 350 1.86 11.96 -2.44
CA LEU A 350 2.40 12.24 -3.79
C LEU A 350 1.55 13.24 -4.59
N LYS A 351 0.38 13.64 -4.10
CA LYS A 351 -0.52 14.54 -4.83
C LYS A 351 -0.41 15.97 -4.33
N LYS A 352 -0.36 16.94 -5.26
CA LYS A 352 -0.32 18.38 -4.94
C LYS A 352 -1.58 18.86 -4.22
N ASN A 353 -2.74 18.31 -4.53
CA ASN A 353 -4.02 18.64 -3.90
C ASN A 353 -4.45 17.58 -2.89
N VAL A 354 -3.88 17.63 -1.69
CA VAL A 354 -4.18 16.71 -0.60
C VAL A 354 -5.68 16.70 -0.22
N ALA A 355 -6.38 17.82 -0.40
CA ALA A 355 -7.80 17.96 -0.01
C ALA A 355 -8.71 17.00 -0.79
N GLU A 356 -8.42 16.70 -2.04
CA GLU A 356 -9.18 15.73 -2.85
C GLU A 356 -9.09 14.31 -2.29
N TRP A 357 -8.04 14.02 -1.52
CA TRP A 357 -7.72 12.69 -1.00
C TRP A 357 -7.99 12.54 0.49
N ASP A 358 -8.57 13.57 1.13
CA ASP A 358 -8.85 13.60 2.58
C ASP A 358 -9.67 12.39 3.08
N ASP A 359 -10.51 11.80 2.24
CA ASP A 359 -11.38 10.70 2.63
C ASP A 359 -10.73 9.32 2.52
N ILE A 360 -9.61 9.20 1.78
CA ILE A 360 -8.95 7.90 1.53
C ILE A 360 -8.43 7.28 2.85
N ALA A 361 -7.99 8.10 3.80
CA ALA A 361 -7.54 7.64 5.11
C ALA A 361 -8.66 6.95 5.93
N ASN A 362 -9.93 7.17 5.57
CA ASN A 362 -11.07 6.50 6.21
C ASN A 362 -11.32 5.08 5.69
N ALA A 363 -10.69 4.69 4.57
CA ALA A 363 -10.72 3.31 4.05
C ALA A 363 -9.85 2.36 4.91
N SER A 364 -9.98 2.46 6.23
CA SER A 364 -9.23 1.66 7.20
C SER A 364 -10.01 1.45 8.49
N SER A 365 -9.91 0.25 9.05
CA SER A 365 -10.42 -0.09 10.39
C SER A 365 -9.40 0.16 11.51
N LEU A 366 -8.19 0.63 11.20
CA LEU A 366 -7.07 0.87 12.13
C LEU A 366 -6.69 -0.37 12.96
N CYS A 367 -6.89 -1.58 12.41
CA CYS A 367 -6.67 -2.85 13.14
C CYS A 367 -5.19 -3.26 13.26
N GLY A 368 -4.24 -2.55 12.63
CA GLY A 368 -2.80 -2.86 12.68
C GLY A 368 -2.33 -3.99 11.74
N ALA A 369 -3.23 -4.75 11.09
CA ALA A 369 -2.85 -5.89 10.24
C ALA A 369 -1.88 -5.52 9.09
N CYS A 370 -1.89 -4.29 8.62
CA CYS A 370 -0.95 -3.80 7.62
C CYS A 370 0.49 -3.68 8.16
N TYR A 371 0.66 -3.30 9.43
CA TYR A 371 1.95 -3.26 10.11
C TYR A 371 2.50 -4.67 10.32
N GLU A 372 1.68 -5.58 10.85
CA GLU A 372 2.05 -6.98 11.04
C GLU A 372 2.45 -7.66 9.72
N ALA A 373 1.77 -7.31 8.64
CA ALA A 373 2.07 -7.85 7.33
C ALA A 373 3.29 -7.18 6.66
N CYS A 374 3.73 -5.99 7.07
CA CYS A 374 4.79 -5.26 6.39
C CYS A 374 6.17 -5.89 6.61
N PRO A 375 6.90 -6.27 5.54
CA PRO A 375 8.23 -6.86 5.68
C PRO A 375 9.31 -5.87 6.15
N VAL A 376 9.02 -4.58 6.12
CA VAL A 376 9.91 -3.51 6.60
C VAL A 376 9.24 -2.66 7.69
N LYS A 377 8.22 -3.20 8.35
CA LYS A 377 7.57 -2.66 9.56
C LYS A 377 7.14 -1.19 9.48
N ILE A 378 6.54 -0.76 8.36
CA ILE A 378 6.04 0.62 8.21
C ILE A 378 4.76 0.80 9.06
N PRO A 379 4.68 1.80 9.94
CA PRO A 379 3.54 2.03 10.82
C PRO A 379 2.36 2.72 10.11
N LEU A 380 1.84 2.07 9.04
CA LEU A 380 0.77 2.64 8.20
C LEU A 380 -0.50 3.01 8.97
N HIS A 381 -0.81 2.27 10.03
CA HIS A 381 -1.99 2.52 10.86
C HIS A 381 -1.87 3.83 11.64
N ASP A 382 -0.66 4.19 12.09
CA ASP A 382 -0.40 5.49 12.74
C ASP A 382 -0.44 6.63 11.73
N MET A 383 0.18 6.44 10.55
CA MET A 383 0.14 7.42 9.47
C MET A 383 -1.29 7.75 9.03
N LEU A 384 -2.20 6.77 9.01
CA LEU A 384 -3.61 6.99 8.71
C LEU A 384 -4.31 7.85 9.79
N VAL A 385 -3.92 7.70 11.07
CA VAL A 385 -4.40 8.57 12.16
C VAL A 385 -3.86 9.99 11.98
N TYR A 386 -2.58 10.14 11.62
CA TYR A 386 -1.97 11.45 11.36
C TYR A 386 -2.66 12.18 10.20
N LEU A 387 -2.96 11.49 9.09
CA LEU A 387 -3.73 12.08 7.98
C LEU A 387 -5.11 12.57 8.44
N ARG A 388 -5.82 11.77 9.24
CA ARG A 388 -7.13 12.17 9.80
C ARG A 388 -7.01 13.40 10.72
N ARG A 389 -5.97 13.44 11.56
CA ARG A 389 -5.67 14.58 12.42
C ARG A 389 -5.40 15.84 11.58
N ARG A 390 -4.48 15.79 10.61
CA ARG A 390 -4.12 16.89 9.72
C ARG A 390 -5.32 17.43 8.93
N LYS A 391 -6.24 16.55 8.50
CA LYS A 391 -7.52 16.96 7.90
C LYS A 391 -8.34 17.84 8.84
N VAL A 392 -8.47 17.44 10.11
CA VAL A 392 -9.25 18.17 11.13
C VAL A 392 -8.57 19.50 11.49
N GLU A 393 -7.25 19.49 11.70
CA GLU A 393 -6.43 20.67 12.00
C GLU A 393 -6.50 21.71 10.87
N ALA A 394 -6.54 21.27 9.61
CA ALA A 394 -6.73 22.12 8.44
C ALA A 394 -8.20 22.62 8.25
N GLY A 395 -9.08 22.36 9.21
CA GLY A 395 -10.49 22.81 9.16
C GLY A 395 -11.37 22.07 8.14
N ARG A 396 -10.87 20.98 7.51
CA ARG A 396 -11.61 20.19 6.50
C ARG A 396 -12.42 19.04 7.10
N GLY A 397 -12.46 18.94 8.44
CA GLY A 397 -13.28 17.96 9.17
C GLY A 397 -14.77 18.28 9.09
N ASN A 398 -15.61 17.27 9.39
CA ASN A 398 -17.05 17.45 9.50
C ASN A 398 -17.37 18.34 10.73
N LYS A 399 -18.03 19.48 10.52
CA LYS A 399 -18.34 20.47 11.58
C LYS A 399 -19.18 19.87 12.71
N ALA A 400 -20.16 19.01 12.38
CA ALA A 400 -21.02 18.38 13.40
C ALA A 400 -20.24 17.37 14.24
N GLU A 401 -19.35 16.57 13.62
CA GLU A 401 -18.45 15.66 14.32
C GLU A 401 -17.46 16.43 15.21
N THR A 402 -16.87 17.50 14.70
CA THR A 402 -15.95 18.37 15.47
C THR A 402 -16.63 18.96 16.69
N LEU A 403 -17.88 19.42 16.55
CA LEU A 403 -18.68 19.94 17.69
C LEU A 403 -18.99 18.83 18.70
N GLY A 404 -19.37 17.64 18.20
CA GLY A 404 -19.60 16.46 19.03
C GLY A 404 -18.38 16.04 19.84
N MET A 405 -17.19 16.02 19.19
CA MET A 405 -15.93 15.69 19.86
C MET A 405 -15.49 16.75 20.88
N LYS A 406 -15.73 18.04 20.60
CA LYS A 406 -15.54 19.10 21.61
C LYS A 406 -16.45 18.90 22.83
N GLY A 407 -17.73 18.58 22.59
CA GLY A 407 -18.68 18.24 23.67
C GLY A 407 -18.22 17.03 24.48
N PHE A 408 -17.77 15.97 23.79
CA PHE A 408 -17.20 14.79 24.43
C PHE A 408 -15.98 15.13 25.30
N SER A 409 -15.04 15.93 24.79
CA SER A 409 -13.86 16.38 25.54
C SER A 409 -14.24 17.14 26.81
N VAL A 410 -15.22 18.06 26.72
CA VAL A 410 -15.71 18.81 27.88
C VAL A 410 -16.32 17.90 28.94
N VAL A 411 -17.07 16.88 28.52
CA VAL A 411 -17.69 15.92 29.43
C VAL A 411 -16.64 15.02 30.08
N MET A 412 -15.75 14.44 29.28
CA MET A 412 -14.73 13.49 29.75
C MET A 412 -13.62 14.13 30.55
N GLY A 413 -13.36 15.42 30.33
CA GLY A 413 -12.35 16.19 31.08
C GLY A 413 -12.70 16.48 32.54
N ASN A 414 -13.89 16.09 33.03
CA ASN A 414 -14.29 16.31 34.42
C ASN A 414 -15.19 15.20 34.96
N ALA A 415 -14.76 14.55 36.03
CA ALA A 415 -15.44 13.41 36.64
C ALA A 415 -16.91 13.69 37.09
N LYS A 416 -17.18 14.92 37.58
CA LYS A 416 -18.53 15.32 37.96
C LYS A 416 -19.45 15.46 36.74
N ARG A 417 -18.95 16.09 35.66
CA ARG A 417 -19.69 16.23 34.37
C ARG A 417 -19.99 14.85 33.79
N TYR A 418 -18.99 13.97 33.73
CA TYR A 418 -19.16 12.60 33.26
C TYR A 418 -20.25 11.85 34.05
N ARG A 419 -20.19 11.85 35.37
CA ARG A 419 -21.21 11.21 36.24
C ARG A 419 -22.60 11.76 35.97
N ASN A 420 -22.75 13.09 35.83
CA ASN A 420 -24.03 13.71 35.55
C ASN A 420 -24.60 13.30 34.20
N VAL A 421 -23.76 13.29 33.14
CA VAL A 421 -24.17 12.84 31.80
C VAL A 421 -24.57 11.37 31.81
N VAL A 422 -23.84 10.49 32.50
CA VAL A 422 -24.22 9.07 32.67
C VAL A 422 -25.56 8.93 33.40
N ARG A 423 -25.82 9.71 34.47
CA ARG A 423 -27.11 9.72 35.18
C ARG A 423 -28.26 10.16 34.27
N LEU A 424 -28.06 11.23 33.48
CA LEU A 424 -29.05 11.70 32.51
C LEU A 424 -29.30 10.66 31.42
N GLY A 425 -28.23 10.02 30.92
CA GLY A 425 -28.33 8.93 29.95
C GLY A 425 -29.12 7.74 30.46
N LYS A 426 -28.94 7.35 31.75
CA LYS A 426 -29.72 6.32 32.39
C LYS A 426 -31.24 6.66 32.51
N LEU A 427 -31.55 7.93 32.76
CA LEU A 427 -32.95 8.37 32.78
C LEU A 427 -33.54 8.39 31.37
N GLY A 428 -32.81 8.92 30.40
CA GLY A 428 -33.26 9.01 29.00
C GLY A 428 -33.42 7.65 28.32
N GLN A 429 -32.59 6.66 28.65
CA GLN A 429 -32.69 5.33 28.04
C GLN A 429 -34.03 4.63 28.31
N LYS A 430 -34.70 4.94 29.43
CA LYS A 430 -36.00 4.36 29.76
C LYS A 430 -37.06 4.58 28.67
N LEU A 431 -36.88 5.63 27.85
CA LEU A 431 -37.81 5.96 26.76
C LEU A 431 -37.53 5.15 25.49
N VAL A 432 -36.33 4.58 25.33
CA VAL A 432 -35.85 3.98 24.09
C VAL A 432 -35.39 2.53 24.20
N VAL A 433 -35.25 2.02 25.45
CA VAL A 433 -34.88 0.63 25.71
C VAL A 433 -36.12 -0.28 25.51
N ARG A 434 -35.92 -1.35 24.73
CA ARG A 434 -36.88 -2.45 24.58
C ARG A 434 -36.14 -3.78 24.72
N ASN A 435 -36.57 -4.64 25.58
CA ASN A 435 -35.97 -5.95 25.85
C ASN A 435 -34.45 -5.89 26.17
N GLY A 436 -34.02 -4.90 26.96
CA GLY A 436 -32.59 -4.75 27.32
C GLY A 436 -31.71 -4.14 26.24
N GLU A 437 -32.28 -3.66 25.11
CA GLU A 437 -31.55 -3.10 23.98
C GLU A 437 -32.02 -1.69 23.63
N ILE A 438 -31.10 -0.84 23.24
CA ILE A 438 -31.37 0.49 22.69
C ILE A 438 -31.43 0.37 21.16
N ARG A 439 -32.64 0.43 20.58
CA ARG A 439 -32.88 0.27 19.13
C ARG A 439 -33.16 1.58 18.40
N VAL A 440 -32.46 2.65 18.76
CA VAL A 440 -32.64 3.95 18.12
C VAL A 440 -31.85 4.00 16.81
N ARG A 441 -32.53 4.25 15.68
CA ARG A 441 -31.95 4.38 14.34
C ARG A 441 -31.95 5.82 13.84
N ILE A 442 -31.53 6.77 14.67
CA ILE A 442 -31.49 8.21 14.37
C ILE A 442 -30.05 8.71 14.52
N GLY A 443 -29.64 9.63 13.67
CA GLY A 443 -28.31 10.27 13.72
C GLY A 443 -27.14 9.26 13.69
N PRO A 444 -26.10 9.44 14.50
CA PRO A 444 -24.93 8.55 14.53
C PRO A 444 -25.26 7.10 14.92
N LEU A 445 -26.31 6.90 15.72
CA LEU A 445 -26.75 5.56 16.17
C LEU A 445 -27.39 4.75 15.03
N LYS A 446 -27.83 5.38 13.93
CA LYS A 446 -28.40 4.67 12.77
C LYS A 446 -27.40 3.66 12.19
N GLY A 447 -26.18 4.10 11.92
CA GLY A 447 -25.15 3.23 11.36
C GLY A 447 -24.77 2.10 12.31
N TRP A 448 -24.61 2.40 13.60
CA TRP A 448 -24.27 1.40 14.61
C TRP A 448 -25.39 0.36 14.78
N ASN A 449 -26.61 0.81 15.02
CA ASN A 449 -27.76 -0.06 15.31
C ASN A 449 -28.34 -0.78 14.07
N THR A 450 -27.78 -0.56 12.88
CA THR A 450 -28.11 -1.34 11.68
C THR A 450 -27.48 -2.73 11.71
N TYR A 451 -26.27 -2.83 12.26
CA TYR A 451 -25.45 -4.05 12.24
C TYR A 451 -25.10 -4.57 13.63
N ARG A 452 -25.36 -3.81 14.68
CA ARG A 452 -24.98 -4.12 16.06
C ARG A 452 -26.13 -3.79 17.01
N VAL A 453 -26.12 -4.44 18.16
CA VAL A 453 -27.02 -4.15 19.26
C VAL A 453 -26.31 -3.21 20.23
N THR A 454 -27.00 -2.15 20.66
CA THR A 454 -26.52 -1.29 21.74
C THR A 454 -27.19 -1.77 23.03
N PRO A 455 -26.44 -2.35 23.97
CA PRO A 455 -27.02 -2.80 25.24
C PRO A 455 -27.51 -1.61 26.07
N GLU A 456 -28.47 -1.86 26.96
CA GLU A 456 -28.86 -0.86 27.94
C GLU A 456 -27.70 -0.51 28.89
N LEU A 457 -27.67 0.72 29.36
CA LEU A 457 -26.71 1.13 30.38
C LEU A 457 -27.02 0.37 31.70
N PRO A 458 -26.01 -0.16 32.38
CA PRO A 458 -26.20 -0.94 33.60
C PRO A 458 -26.89 -0.12 34.68
N LYS A 459 -27.74 -0.79 35.52
CA LYS A 459 -28.47 -0.16 36.62
C LYS A 459 -27.52 0.54 37.59
N ASP A 460 -26.43 -0.14 37.97
CA ASP A 460 -25.38 0.43 38.82
C ASP A 460 -24.26 1.01 37.95
N SER A 461 -23.79 2.20 38.26
CA SER A 461 -22.62 2.77 37.60
C SER A 461 -21.34 2.04 38.02
N PHE A 462 -20.25 2.18 37.25
CA PHE A 462 -18.93 1.69 37.67
C PHE A 462 -18.59 2.15 39.11
N TRP A 463 -18.88 3.41 39.43
CA TRP A 463 -18.57 4.00 40.73
C TRP A 463 -19.43 3.37 41.87
N ASP A 464 -20.69 3.07 41.60
CA ASP A 464 -21.56 2.41 42.58
C ASP A 464 -21.03 0.98 42.86
N ARG A 465 -20.58 0.29 41.84
CA ARG A 465 -19.98 -1.05 41.98
C ARG A 465 -18.59 -1.01 42.59
N TRP A 466 -17.78 -0.04 42.20
CA TRP A 466 -16.45 0.14 42.74
C TRP A 466 -16.45 0.38 44.24
N SER A 467 -17.34 1.23 44.72
CA SER A 467 -17.48 1.49 46.17
C SER A 467 -17.81 0.23 46.96
N LYS A 468 -18.58 -0.72 46.38
CA LYS A 468 -18.88 -2.01 47.02
C LYS A 468 -17.62 -2.91 46.99
N VAL A 469 -16.98 -3.02 45.87
CA VAL A 469 -15.72 -3.79 45.72
C VAL A 469 -14.64 -3.25 46.63
N GLU A 470 -14.52 -1.94 46.77
CA GLU A 470 -13.52 -1.29 47.64
C GLU A 470 -13.80 -1.60 49.11
N GLN A 471 -15.11 -1.62 49.51
CA GLN A 471 -15.53 -2.05 50.85
C GLN A 471 -15.25 -3.53 51.10
N GLU A 472 -15.46 -4.40 50.10
CA GLU A 472 -15.15 -5.83 50.17
C GLU A 472 -13.65 -6.10 50.22
N LEU A 473 -12.84 -5.33 49.51
CA LEU A 473 -11.38 -5.41 49.50
C LEU A 473 -10.75 -4.95 50.84
N HIS A 474 -11.43 -4.04 51.55
CA HIS A 474 -11.01 -3.58 52.87
C HIS A 474 -11.66 -4.36 54.00
N SER A 475 -12.60 -5.26 53.73
CA SER A 475 -13.13 -6.18 54.75
C SER A 475 -12.20 -7.39 54.82
N ASP A 476 -11.80 -7.77 56.07
CA ASP A 476 -10.91 -8.93 56.35
C ASP A 476 -11.50 -10.29 55.93
N SER A 477 -12.55 -10.30 55.11
CA SER A 477 -13.31 -11.47 54.71
C SER A 477 -12.90 -12.10 53.36
N MET A 478 -11.96 -11.50 52.59
CA MET A 478 -11.38 -12.15 51.43
C MET A 478 -10.00 -12.71 51.77
N PRO A 479 -9.81 -14.03 51.75
CA PRO A 479 -8.47 -14.60 51.84
C PRO A 479 -7.76 -14.29 50.52
N MET A 480 -6.97 -13.21 50.50
CA MET A 480 -6.06 -12.93 49.42
C MET A 480 -5.05 -14.06 49.35
N ASN A 481 -4.84 -14.66 48.17
CA ASN A 481 -3.78 -15.64 47.96
C ASN A 481 -2.47 -15.07 48.56
N PRO A 482 -1.83 -15.76 49.52
CA PRO A 482 -0.65 -15.25 50.21
C PRO A 482 0.46 -14.76 49.29
N GLU A 483 0.67 -15.40 48.14
CA GLU A 483 1.63 -14.99 47.11
C GLU A 483 1.31 -13.67 46.42
N VAL A 484 0.00 -13.38 46.25
CA VAL A 484 -0.46 -12.12 45.64
C VAL A 484 -0.35 -11.00 46.67
N ALA A 485 -0.66 -11.27 47.96
CA ALA A 485 -0.50 -10.34 49.06
C ALA A 485 0.96 -9.92 49.26
N ASP A 486 1.90 -10.89 49.24
CA ASP A 486 3.35 -10.62 49.35
C ASP A 486 3.88 -9.81 48.14
N ARG A 487 3.46 -10.13 46.93
CA ARG A 487 3.82 -9.34 45.73
C ARG A 487 3.28 -7.91 45.75
N LEU A 488 2.04 -7.71 46.20
CA LEU A 488 1.45 -6.38 46.32
C LEU A 488 2.12 -5.57 47.43
N SER A 489 2.42 -6.19 48.56
CA SER A 489 3.20 -5.56 49.66
C SER A 489 4.56 -5.09 49.16
N LYS A 490 5.31 -5.94 48.48
CA LYS A 490 6.63 -5.57 47.89
C LYS A 490 6.56 -4.44 46.88
N LEU A 491 5.52 -4.42 46.03
CA LEU A 491 5.28 -3.33 45.07
C LEU A 491 4.90 -2.01 45.75
N MET A 492 4.11 -2.06 46.82
CA MET A 492 3.76 -0.87 47.58
C MET A 492 4.94 -0.30 48.36
N ASP A 493 5.82 -1.15 48.94
CA ASP A 493 7.03 -0.73 49.59
C ASP A 493 8.07 -0.14 48.61
N GLN A 494 8.19 -0.69 47.40
CA GLN A 494 9.01 -0.10 46.34
C GLN A 494 8.50 1.29 45.92
N ARG A 495 7.20 1.52 45.87
CA ARG A 495 6.59 2.85 45.59
C ARG A 495 6.79 3.86 46.72
N LYS A 496 6.78 3.40 47.99
CA LYS A 496 7.06 4.28 49.13
C LYS A 496 8.53 4.70 49.21
N ASN A 497 9.44 3.80 48.82
CA ASN A 497 10.88 4.04 48.85
C ASN A 497 11.45 4.66 47.56
N GLY A 498 10.68 4.73 46.45
CA GLY A 498 11.06 5.33 45.16
C GLY A 498 10.60 6.76 44.92
N GLY A 499 10.00 7.39 45.91
CA GLY A 499 9.47 8.75 45.82
C GLY A 499 10.38 9.81 46.45
N HIS A 500 11.63 9.96 45.98
CA HIS A 500 12.44 11.19 46.06
C HIS A 500 13.73 10.96 45.27
N GLY A 501 13.79 11.51 44.07
CA GLY A 501 15.03 11.51 43.29
C GLY A 501 14.79 11.95 41.88
N GLN A 502 14.70 13.27 41.68
CA GLN A 502 14.90 14.08 40.46
C GLN A 502 14.10 13.74 39.21
#